data_441f7333a2e327a2d5f659f10f9e7830
#
_entry.id   441f7333a2e327a2d5f659f10f9e7830
#
_cell.length_a   1.000
_cell.length_b   1.000
_cell.length_c   1.000
_cell.angle_alpha   90.00
_cell.angle_beta   90.00
_cell.angle_gamma   90.00
#
_symmetry.space_group_name_H-M   'P 1'
#
loop_
_entity.id
_entity.type
_entity.pdbx_description
1 polymer ?
#
loop_
_entity_poly.entity_id
_entity_poly.type
_entity_poly.pdbx_seq_one_letter_code
_entity_poly.pdbx_strand_id
1 'polypeptide(L)'
;MKTDTTQCAGCIVRDKAVSRRDFVSAATLSAMAVVLTACGGGEDGATGPIEPGTGQIAISLASFPELATVGSVARVRITPPVAMARTSTGLVAFSLSCTHQGTTVLIEDDRTLQCPNHGARFTFDGIYVPSAQRTSSLVRLPVVVDAAGTTATVTLG
;
A
#
# COMPACT_ATOMS: atom_id res chain seq x y z
N MET A 1 -60.42 42.11 44.97
CA MET A 1 -60.55 42.94 43.76
C MET A 1 -59.50 42.47 42.75
N LYS A 2 -59.99 41.95 41.63
CA LYS A 2 -59.44 41.83 40.28
C LYS A 2 -57.95 41.49 40.12
N THR A 3 -57.71 40.29 39.94
CA THR A 3 -57.05 39.53 38.81
C THR A 3 -56.59 40.36 37.68
N ASP A 4 -55.34 40.24 37.32
CA ASP A 4 -54.89 40.43 35.90
C ASP A 4 -54.00 39.29 35.48
N THR A 5 -54.50 38.62 34.48
CA THR A 5 -53.89 37.44 33.86
C THR A 5 -53.14 37.89 32.64
N THR A 6 -51.81 37.86 32.63
CA THR A 6 -51.04 38.09 31.41
C THR A 6 -50.72 36.74 30.82
N GLN A 7 -51.44 36.37 29.80
CA GLN A 7 -51.20 35.25 28.91
C GLN A 7 -49.96 35.47 28.08
N CYS A 8 -48.94 34.66 28.27
CA CYS A 8 -47.85 34.52 27.29
C CYS A 8 -48.28 33.52 26.24
N ALA A 9 -48.66 34.06 25.08
CA ALA A 9 -48.89 33.27 23.87
C ALA A 9 -47.54 32.84 23.23
N GLY A 10 -47.42 31.57 22.93
CA GLY A 10 -46.53 31.12 21.88
C GLY A 10 -45.19 30.51 22.26
N CYS A 11 -45.16 29.39 22.95
CA CYS A 11 -44.05 28.43 22.80
C CYS A 11 -44.63 27.04 22.54
N ILE A 12 -44.95 26.78 21.29
CA ILE A 12 -45.19 25.41 20.84
C ILE A 12 -43.79 24.82 20.53
N VAL A 13 -43.14 24.31 21.52
CA VAL A 13 -42.03 23.37 21.33
C VAL A 13 -42.68 22.04 20.97
N ARG A 14 -42.75 21.77 19.68
CA ARG A 14 -43.01 20.40 19.20
C ARG A 14 -41.81 19.57 19.55
N ASP A 15 -41.84 18.88 20.67
CA ASP A 15 -40.96 17.75 20.95
C ASP A 15 -41.21 16.66 19.89
N LYS A 16 -40.42 16.72 18.82
CA LYS A 16 -40.27 15.58 17.91
C LYS A 16 -39.47 14.56 18.71
N ALA A 17 -40.15 13.61 19.34
CA ALA A 17 -39.51 12.47 19.96
C ALA A 17 -38.65 11.77 18.87
N VAL A 18 -37.34 11.93 18.95
CA VAL A 18 -36.39 11.24 18.09
C VAL A 18 -36.51 9.76 18.41
N SER A 19 -36.93 8.96 17.43
CA SER A 19 -37.09 7.53 17.63
C SER A 19 -35.70 6.89 17.83
N ARG A 20 -35.65 5.80 18.61
CA ARG A 20 -34.38 5.05 18.82
C ARG A 20 -33.73 4.62 17.51
N ARG A 21 -34.52 4.42 16.47
CA ARG A 21 -34.02 4.08 15.12
C ARG A 21 -33.33 5.27 14.45
N ASP A 22 -33.85 6.48 14.59
CA ASP A 22 -33.27 7.69 14.00
C ASP A 22 -31.95 8.05 14.70
N PHE A 23 -31.86 7.82 16.02
CA PHE A 23 -30.61 8.01 16.76
C PHE A 23 -29.49 7.04 16.33
N VAL A 24 -29.84 5.75 16.17
CA VAL A 24 -28.87 4.73 15.75
C VAL A 24 -28.38 5.01 14.31
N SER A 25 -29.27 5.45 13.41
CA SER A 25 -28.89 5.78 12.03
C SER A 25 -27.93 6.98 11.94
N ALA A 26 -28.17 8.02 12.74
CA ALA A 26 -27.31 9.20 12.78
C ALA A 26 -25.93 8.90 13.39
N ALA A 27 -25.88 8.07 14.44
CA ALA A 27 -24.63 7.68 15.09
C ALA A 27 -23.76 6.77 14.20
N THR A 28 -24.35 5.86 13.43
CA THR A 28 -23.61 4.97 12.53
C THR A 28 -23.01 5.70 11.34
N LEU A 29 -23.71 6.68 10.77
CA LEU A 29 -23.18 7.48 9.66
C LEU A 29 -21.99 8.35 10.10
N SER A 30 -22.02 8.91 11.30
CA SER A 30 -20.89 9.70 11.83
C SER A 30 -19.67 8.84 12.14
N ALA A 31 -19.87 7.62 12.66
CA ALA A 31 -18.78 6.71 12.98
C ALA A 31 -18.07 6.17 11.73
N MET A 32 -18.80 5.91 10.64
CA MET A 32 -18.20 5.46 9.38
C MET A 32 -17.31 6.52 8.70
N ALA A 33 -17.66 7.81 8.81
CA ALA A 33 -16.84 8.87 8.24
C ALA A 33 -15.45 9.00 8.92
N VAL A 34 -15.37 8.72 10.24
CA VAL A 34 -14.12 8.79 10.99
C VAL A 34 -13.25 7.53 10.76
N VAL A 35 -13.86 6.36 10.57
CA VAL A 35 -13.12 5.11 10.34
C VAL A 35 -12.46 5.09 8.96
N LEU A 36 -13.08 5.71 7.93
CA LEU A 36 -12.51 5.78 6.60
C LEU A 36 -11.27 6.70 6.51
N THR A 37 -11.12 7.66 7.44
CA THR A 37 -9.92 8.50 7.53
C THR A 37 -8.82 7.89 8.41
N ALA A 38 -9.14 6.92 9.28
CA ALA A 38 -8.18 6.29 10.19
C ALA A 38 -7.50 5.03 9.61
N CYS A 39 -7.99 4.45 8.52
CA CYS A 39 -7.37 3.30 7.85
C CYS A 39 -6.30 3.68 6.80
N GLY A 40 -5.81 4.91 6.81
CA GLY A 40 -4.72 5.40 5.97
C GLY A 40 -3.32 5.25 6.54
N GLY A 41 -3.13 4.53 7.63
CA GLY A 41 -1.84 4.32 8.29
C GLY A 41 -1.48 2.84 8.39
N GLY A 42 -1.23 2.18 7.27
CA GLY A 42 -0.54 0.89 7.23
C GLY A 42 0.94 1.14 7.00
N GLU A 43 1.78 0.62 7.88
CA GLU A 43 3.26 0.71 7.87
C GLU A 43 3.92 -0.10 6.74
N ASP A 44 3.25 -0.27 5.64
CA ASP A 44 3.79 -0.90 4.43
C ASP A 44 4.27 0.21 3.50
N GLY A 45 5.55 0.55 3.59
CA GLY A 45 6.25 1.67 2.94
C GLY A 45 6.14 1.81 1.43
N ALA A 46 5.07 1.33 0.82
CA ALA A 46 4.86 1.40 -0.62
C ALA A 46 3.40 1.43 -0.98
N THR A 47 2.72 2.49 -0.69
CA THR A 47 1.34 2.57 -1.13
C THR A 47 1.03 3.89 -1.80
N GLY A 48 1.60 4.07 -2.99
CA GLY A 48 0.86 4.80 -4.00
C GLY A 48 -0.34 3.92 -4.40
N PRO A 49 -1.55 4.49 -4.56
CA PRO A 49 -2.66 3.75 -5.14
C PRO A 49 -2.23 3.18 -6.50
N ILE A 50 -2.72 1.97 -6.85
CA ILE A 50 -2.69 1.55 -8.26
C ILE A 50 -3.60 2.54 -8.98
N GLU A 51 -3.02 3.30 -9.91
CA GLU A 51 -3.82 4.19 -10.74
C GLU A 51 -4.87 3.33 -11.49
N PRO A 52 -6.18 3.63 -11.32
CA PRO A 52 -7.23 2.83 -11.94
C PRO A 52 -7.04 2.77 -13.45
N GLY A 53 -6.82 1.58 -13.99
CA GLY A 53 -6.72 1.33 -15.43
C GLY A 53 -5.31 1.33 -16.04
N THR A 54 -4.24 1.64 -15.27
CA THR A 54 -2.87 1.67 -15.83
C THR A 54 -1.99 0.49 -15.40
N GLY A 55 -2.39 -0.27 -14.37
CA GLY A 55 -1.52 -1.29 -13.77
C GLY A 55 -0.21 -0.73 -13.22
N GLN A 56 -0.15 0.58 -12.94
CA GLN A 56 1.04 1.26 -12.44
C GLN A 56 0.95 1.53 -10.95
N ILE A 57 2.09 1.51 -10.28
CA ILE A 57 2.24 1.89 -8.88
C ILE A 57 3.32 2.96 -8.74
N ALA A 58 3.02 4.01 -8.01
CA ALA A 58 3.99 5.04 -7.64
C ALA A 58 4.61 4.69 -6.27
N ILE A 59 5.95 4.74 -6.19
CA ILE A 59 6.72 4.37 -5.01
C ILE A 59 7.57 5.56 -4.60
N SER A 60 7.35 6.08 -3.39
CA SER A 60 8.20 7.13 -2.83
C SER A 60 9.57 6.54 -2.44
N LEU A 61 10.64 7.00 -3.06
CA LEU A 61 11.99 6.51 -2.78
C LEU A 61 12.48 6.92 -1.39
N ALA A 62 11.91 7.96 -0.80
CA ALA A 62 12.22 8.35 0.58
C ALA A 62 11.78 7.31 1.62
N SER A 63 10.81 6.45 1.29
CA SER A 63 10.37 5.34 2.15
C SER A 63 11.32 4.15 2.13
N PHE A 64 12.29 4.12 1.21
CA PHE A 64 13.24 3.03 1.03
C PHE A 64 14.68 3.56 0.95
N PRO A 65 15.23 4.09 2.06
CA PRO A 65 16.55 4.73 2.08
C PRO A 65 17.68 3.78 1.64
N GLU A 66 17.53 2.47 1.81
CA GLU A 66 18.46 1.45 1.34
C GLU A 66 18.64 1.49 -0.19
N LEU A 67 17.62 1.89 -0.95
CA LEU A 67 17.71 2.02 -2.41
C LEU A 67 18.58 3.20 -2.87
N ALA A 68 19.14 3.99 -1.98
CA ALA A 68 20.18 4.97 -2.30
C ALA A 68 21.54 4.29 -2.57
N THR A 69 21.77 3.08 -2.03
CA THR A 69 23.06 2.36 -2.10
C THR A 69 23.06 1.33 -3.20
N VAL A 70 24.08 1.36 -4.08
CA VAL A 70 24.26 0.34 -5.12
C VAL A 70 24.46 -1.04 -4.49
N GLY A 71 23.77 -2.06 -5.04
CA GLY A 71 23.77 -3.42 -4.52
C GLY A 71 22.71 -3.68 -3.47
N SER A 72 21.86 -2.70 -3.16
CA SER A 72 20.72 -2.91 -2.25
C SER A 72 19.47 -3.38 -2.99
N VAL A 73 18.57 -4.00 -2.23
CA VAL A 73 17.27 -4.46 -2.69
C VAL A 73 16.24 -4.26 -1.58
N ALA A 74 15.04 -3.83 -1.94
CA ALA A 74 13.93 -3.64 -1.02
C ALA A 74 12.64 -4.23 -1.60
N ARG A 75 11.81 -4.82 -0.73
CA ARG A 75 10.43 -5.15 -1.10
C ARG A 75 9.61 -3.86 -1.04
N VAL A 76 9.16 -3.39 -2.18
CA VAL A 76 8.40 -2.13 -2.29
C VAL A 76 6.89 -2.33 -2.33
N ARG A 77 6.42 -3.57 -2.44
CA ARG A 77 4.99 -3.92 -2.40
C ARG A 77 4.78 -5.37 -1.97
N ILE A 78 3.69 -5.60 -1.21
CA ILE A 78 3.34 -6.93 -0.70
C ILE A 78 2.44 -7.69 -1.69
N THR A 79 1.42 -7.03 -2.23
CA THR A 79 0.42 -7.67 -3.12
C THR A 79 0.10 -6.80 -4.34
N PRO A 80 0.46 -7.23 -5.57
CA PRO A 80 1.37 -8.34 -5.84
C PRO A 80 2.78 -8.06 -5.30
N PRO A 81 3.60 -9.10 -5.02
CA PRO A 81 4.91 -8.91 -4.41
C PRO A 81 5.90 -8.34 -5.43
N VAL A 82 6.40 -7.13 -5.15
CA VAL A 82 7.35 -6.41 -6.01
C VAL A 82 8.56 -5.99 -5.19
N ALA A 83 9.75 -6.16 -5.75
CA ALA A 83 10.98 -5.59 -5.23
C ALA A 83 11.60 -4.61 -6.22
N MET A 84 12.40 -3.71 -5.68
CA MET A 84 13.29 -2.83 -6.43
C MET A 84 14.72 -3.02 -5.94
N ALA A 85 15.68 -2.90 -6.86
CA ALA A 85 17.10 -2.94 -6.53
C ALA A 85 17.83 -1.74 -7.15
N ARG A 86 18.87 -1.26 -6.45
CA ARG A 86 19.78 -0.22 -6.96
C ARG A 86 20.98 -0.89 -7.61
N THR A 87 21.05 -0.82 -8.92
CA THR A 87 22.24 -1.23 -9.69
C THR A 87 23.16 -0.04 -9.97
N SER A 88 24.33 -0.29 -10.50
CA SER A 88 25.25 0.77 -10.96
C SER A 88 24.67 1.62 -12.10
N THR A 89 23.69 1.10 -12.84
CA THR A 89 23.04 1.77 -13.97
C THR A 89 21.71 2.44 -13.60
N GLY A 90 21.19 2.22 -12.38
CA GLY A 90 19.93 2.81 -11.93
C GLY A 90 19.06 1.84 -11.13
N LEU A 91 17.80 2.19 -10.95
CA LEU A 91 16.80 1.34 -10.31
C LEU A 91 16.26 0.31 -11.30
N VAL A 92 16.08 -0.89 -10.82
CA VAL A 92 15.38 -1.97 -11.51
C VAL A 92 14.26 -2.49 -10.64
N ALA A 93 13.14 -2.88 -11.24
CA ALA A 93 12.02 -3.49 -10.53
C ALA A 93 11.75 -4.90 -11.07
N PHE A 94 11.25 -5.78 -10.20
CA PHE A 94 10.91 -7.14 -10.58
C PHE A 94 9.87 -7.73 -9.65
N SER A 95 9.12 -8.70 -10.16
CA SER A 95 8.19 -9.49 -9.35
C SER A 95 8.97 -10.42 -8.42
N LEU A 96 8.57 -10.48 -7.15
CA LEU A 96 9.06 -11.49 -6.20
C LEU A 96 8.30 -12.83 -6.32
N SER A 97 7.46 -13.00 -7.33
CA SER A 97 6.83 -14.28 -7.62
C SER A 97 7.85 -15.21 -8.26
N CYS A 98 8.18 -16.31 -7.60
CA CYS A 98 9.15 -17.30 -8.08
C CYS A 98 8.74 -17.87 -9.43
N THR A 99 9.63 -17.81 -10.41
CA THR A 99 9.38 -18.27 -11.79
C THR A 99 9.23 -19.78 -11.92
N HIS A 100 9.51 -20.54 -10.85
CA HIS A 100 9.22 -21.98 -10.80
C HIS A 100 7.72 -22.27 -10.53
N GLN A 101 7.16 -21.74 -9.43
CA GLN A 101 5.79 -22.05 -9.00
C GLN A 101 5.08 -20.87 -8.29
N GLY A 102 5.46 -19.65 -8.55
CA GLY A 102 4.77 -18.46 -8.03
C GLY A 102 4.93 -18.17 -6.54
N THR A 103 5.67 -18.99 -5.77
CA THR A 103 5.94 -18.74 -4.34
C THR A 103 6.66 -17.40 -4.18
N THR A 104 6.28 -16.60 -3.17
CA THR A 104 6.98 -15.34 -2.90
C THR A 104 8.42 -15.59 -2.46
N VAL A 105 9.36 -15.02 -3.21
CA VAL A 105 10.80 -15.05 -2.94
C VAL A 105 11.11 -14.13 -1.75
N LEU A 106 11.96 -14.60 -0.84
CA LEU A 106 12.42 -13.84 0.33
C LEU A 106 13.71 -13.08 -0.02
N ILE A 107 13.89 -11.94 0.63
CA ILE A 107 15.14 -11.19 0.62
C ILE A 107 15.90 -11.60 1.87
N GLU A 108 17.07 -12.19 1.70
CA GLU A 108 17.93 -12.65 2.79
C GLU A 108 18.82 -11.49 3.29
N ASP A 109 19.40 -11.65 4.48
CA ASP A 109 20.25 -10.62 5.12
C ASP A 109 21.48 -10.26 4.29
N ASP A 110 22.01 -11.20 3.49
CA ASP A 110 23.12 -11.00 2.57
C ASP A 110 22.70 -10.34 1.24
N ARG A 111 21.45 -9.89 1.15
CA ARG A 111 20.82 -9.30 -0.06
C ARG A 111 20.65 -10.28 -1.22
N THR A 112 20.88 -11.56 -1.03
CA THR A 112 20.48 -12.59 -2.00
C THR A 112 18.96 -12.82 -1.90
N LEU A 113 18.39 -13.36 -2.95
CA LEU A 113 16.98 -13.68 -2.99
C LEU A 113 16.84 -15.20 -3.02
N GLN A 114 15.99 -15.74 -2.15
CA GLN A 114 15.76 -17.18 -2.07
C GLN A 114 14.28 -17.53 -2.07
N CYS A 115 13.90 -18.47 -2.92
CA CYS A 115 12.58 -19.08 -2.87
C CYS A 115 12.53 -20.13 -1.75
N PRO A 116 11.68 -19.96 -0.72
CA PRO A 116 11.67 -20.85 0.44
C PRO A 116 11.13 -22.24 0.12
N ASN A 117 10.42 -22.39 -1.00
CA ASN A 117 9.74 -23.65 -1.33
C ASN A 117 10.73 -24.71 -1.84
N HIS A 118 11.60 -24.37 -2.82
CA HIS A 118 12.50 -25.34 -3.44
C HIS A 118 13.96 -24.84 -3.53
N GLY A 119 14.30 -23.75 -2.86
CA GLY A 119 15.67 -23.24 -2.77
C GLY A 119 16.24 -22.62 -4.06
N ALA A 120 15.37 -22.18 -4.99
CA ALA A 120 15.82 -21.37 -6.12
C ALA A 120 16.45 -20.06 -5.61
N ARG A 121 17.63 -19.68 -6.15
CA ARG A 121 18.38 -18.51 -5.72
C ARG A 121 18.50 -17.49 -6.84
N PHE A 122 18.55 -16.21 -6.45
CA PHE A 122 18.70 -15.09 -7.37
C PHE A 122 19.64 -14.05 -6.75
N THR A 123 20.30 -13.27 -7.58
CA THR A 123 21.06 -12.10 -7.15
C THR A 123 20.11 -11.02 -6.61
N PHE A 124 20.68 -10.02 -5.92
CA PHE A 124 19.91 -8.88 -5.38
C PHE A 124 19.04 -8.17 -6.42
N ASP A 125 19.39 -8.25 -7.69
CA ASP A 125 18.66 -7.65 -8.82
C ASP A 125 17.79 -8.67 -9.60
N GLY A 126 17.55 -9.87 -9.04
CA GLY A 126 16.60 -10.86 -9.55
C GLY A 126 17.12 -11.77 -10.66
N ILE A 127 18.43 -11.81 -10.92
CA ILE A 127 19.05 -12.73 -11.89
C ILE A 127 19.17 -14.13 -11.25
N TYR A 128 18.72 -15.16 -11.97
CA TYR A 128 18.84 -16.53 -11.47
C TYR A 128 20.30 -16.95 -11.28
N VAL A 129 20.58 -17.61 -10.17
CA VAL A 129 21.86 -18.22 -9.83
C VAL A 129 21.67 -19.74 -9.80
N PRO A 130 22.55 -20.54 -10.41
CA PRO A 130 22.49 -22.00 -10.33
C PRO A 130 22.38 -22.47 -8.88
N SER A 131 21.33 -23.22 -8.56
CA SER A 131 20.96 -23.59 -7.19
C SER A 131 20.17 -24.91 -7.19
N ALA A 132 19.65 -25.32 -6.03
CA ALA A 132 18.93 -26.59 -5.88
C ALA A 132 17.74 -26.72 -6.85
N GLN A 133 17.00 -25.65 -7.08
CA GLN A 133 15.90 -25.62 -8.03
C GLN A 133 16.26 -24.82 -9.28
N ARG A 134 16.24 -25.47 -10.44
CA ARG A 134 16.42 -24.79 -11.74
C ARG A 134 15.18 -24.01 -12.13
N THR A 135 15.37 -22.74 -12.53
CA THR A 135 14.30 -21.86 -13.00
C THR A 135 14.89 -20.75 -13.89
N SER A 136 14.09 -19.75 -14.26
CA SER A 136 14.56 -18.54 -14.94
C SER A 136 14.71 -17.38 -13.94
N SER A 137 15.37 -16.29 -14.37
CA SER A 137 15.42 -15.04 -13.60
C SER A 137 14.03 -14.51 -13.31
N LEU A 138 13.89 -13.71 -12.23
CA LEU A 138 12.62 -13.08 -11.84
C LEU A 138 12.13 -12.14 -12.96
N VAL A 139 10.82 -12.02 -13.09
CA VAL A 139 10.20 -11.21 -14.14
C VAL A 139 10.48 -9.74 -13.89
N ARG A 140 11.17 -9.08 -14.82
CA ARG A 140 11.42 -7.64 -14.79
C ARG A 140 10.14 -6.86 -15.04
N LEU A 141 9.99 -5.77 -14.31
CA LEU A 141 8.90 -4.82 -14.44
C LEU A 141 9.46 -3.48 -14.93
N PRO A 142 8.80 -2.83 -15.90
CA PRO A 142 9.19 -1.50 -16.32
C PRO A 142 9.17 -0.53 -15.15
N VAL A 143 10.22 0.28 -15.00
CA VAL A 143 10.34 1.31 -13.96
C VAL A 143 10.80 2.61 -14.57
N VAL A 144 10.15 3.71 -14.20
CA VAL A 144 10.50 5.08 -14.58
C VAL A 144 10.65 5.90 -13.30
N VAL A 145 11.76 6.61 -13.17
CA VAL A 145 11.99 7.53 -12.05
C VAL A 145 11.68 8.94 -12.52
N ASP A 146 11.01 9.73 -11.71
CA ASP A 146 10.69 11.13 -11.99
C ASP A 146 11.97 11.98 -12.12
N ALA A 147 11.86 13.16 -12.70
CA ALA A 147 12.98 14.06 -12.92
C ALA A 147 13.61 14.55 -11.60
N ALA A 148 12.85 14.57 -10.52
CA ALA A 148 13.32 14.95 -9.19
C ALA A 148 14.06 13.81 -8.47
N GLY A 149 13.97 12.56 -8.96
CA GLY A 149 14.56 11.40 -8.32
C GLY A 149 13.88 10.99 -7.02
N THR A 150 12.62 11.38 -6.82
CA THR A 150 11.86 11.16 -5.57
C THR A 150 10.85 10.04 -5.66
N THR A 151 10.33 9.79 -6.87
CA THR A 151 9.28 8.81 -7.10
C THR A 151 9.67 7.86 -8.24
N ALA A 152 9.49 6.57 -8.01
CA ALA A 152 9.60 5.55 -9.05
C ALA A 152 8.21 5.03 -9.41
N THR A 153 7.86 5.05 -10.69
CA THR A 153 6.63 4.42 -11.21
C THR A 153 6.97 3.07 -11.80
N VAL A 154 6.35 2.02 -11.27
CA VAL A 154 6.51 0.64 -11.73
C VAL A 154 5.24 0.20 -12.44
N THR A 155 5.36 -0.35 -13.65
CA THR A 155 4.23 -0.94 -14.40
C THR A 155 4.14 -2.42 -14.07
N LEU A 156 2.98 -2.84 -13.57
CA LEU A 156 2.65 -4.23 -13.30
C LEU A 156 2.21 -4.90 -14.61
N GLY A 157 2.72 -6.07 -14.89
CA GLY A 157 2.33 -6.87 -16.05
C GLY A 157 1.04 -7.63 -15.85
#